data_ee4c71a0db19ae7702d0f523d2e71d77
#
_entry.id   ee4c71a0db19ae7702d0f523d2e71d77
#
_cell.length_a   1.000
_cell.length_b   1.000
_cell.length_c   1.000
_cell.angle_alpha   90.00
_cell.angle_beta   90.00
_cell.angle_gamma   90.00
#
_symmetry.space_group_name_H-M   'P 1'
#
loop_
_entity.id
_entity.type
_entity.pdbx_description
1 polymer ?
#
loop_
_entity_poly.entity_id
_entity_poly.type
_entity_poly.pdbx_seq_one_letter_code
_entity_poly.pdbx_strand_id
1 'polypeptide(L)'
;MGDNAILPPVSGVNWKQNLFVIWLSQFLAMVGFGCCMPFIPLLLKENLHIDDENLRGVYVSIYYLAAMVSLCIATAVWGMLADRFGRKLMLLRASYAAALFYPLLALAPNFWVLASIRFVCSFFSGTVNPAQTLLIATTPHEKHGFVLGVLSTATSSGNMLGYLLGGMIVHYFGYTEAFFTCGGIYLASALLVQFFAKDDFNVKLVKKRREKSKYKFKEVATPAVLWLLVLFLFFGVANRLVQPYMALLVETIHGFKGAAFYTGIVSAASSAGGFLAGLCIGWLCDRLAPRKLLLPILIAGAAFTGAMALSRNVEMLILTRFLAAFAVSGIQPVLQLMLTKITRPELRGTYFGWSGSINTAGGIICSFLGGGVVWLSGVRGVYLTSALILVLMIPVMLPTVLAMKKEYTVPADATGKDLKEAK
;
A
#
# COMPACT_ATOMS: atom_id res chain seq x y z
N MET A 1 -19.95 15.60 -32.67
CA MET A 1 -18.49 15.42 -32.91
C MET A 1 -17.78 16.42 -32.03
N GLY A 2 -17.45 16.02 -30.80
CA GLY A 2 -16.76 16.86 -29.82
C GLY A 2 -15.27 16.56 -29.91
N ASP A 3 -14.48 17.56 -30.21
CA ASP A 3 -13.03 17.54 -30.21
C ASP A 3 -12.49 16.96 -28.89
N ASN A 4 -12.23 15.67 -28.86
CA ASN A 4 -11.26 15.09 -27.96
C ASN A 4 -9.89 15.56 -28.46
N ALA A 5 -9.51 16.78 -28.14
CA ALA A 5 -8.16 17.26 -28.31
C ALA A 5 -7.23 16.37 -27.46
N ILE A 6 -6.79 15.27 -28.06
CA ILE A 6 -5.68 14.46 -27.60
C ILE A 6 -4.50 15.43 -27.53
N LEU A 7 -4.16 15.85 -26.30
CA LEU A 7 -2.97 16.68 -26.10
C LEU A 7 -1.78 15.94 -26.71
N PRO A 8 -0.93 16.61 -27.51
CA PRO A 8 0.19 15.97 -28.16
C PRO A 8 1.06 15.25 -27.12
N PRO A 9 1.68 14.12 -27.49
CA PRO A 9 2.63 13.44 -26.62
C PRO A 9 3.70 14.43 -26.20
N VAL A 10 4.02 14.43 -24.92
CA VAL A 10 5.04 15.26 -24.30
C VAL A 10 6.32 15.18 -25.14
N SER A 11 6.64 16.27 -25.79
CA SER A 11 7.76 16.36 -26.73
C SER A 11 9.09 16.23 -25.98
N GLY A 12 9.87 15.22 -26.28
CA GLY A 12 11.29 15.11 -25.95
C GLY A 12 11.69 14.16 -24.83
N VAL A 13 10.77 13.57 -24.06
CA VAL A 13 11.10 12.58 -23.01
C VAL A 13 10.93 11.15 -23.56
N ASN A 14 12.01 10.38 -23.57
CA ASN A 14 11.92 8.94 -23.86
C ASN A 14 11.26 8.23 -22.68
N TRP A 15 9.95 7.93 -22.81
CA TRP A 15 9.18 7.30 -21.75
C TRP A 15 9.71 5.90 -21.33
N LYS A 16 10.33 5.14 -22.26
CA LYS A 16 10.91 3.83 -21.94
C LYS A 16 12.13 3.95 -21.03
N GLN A 17 13.00 4.92 -21.33
CA GLN A 17 14.16 5.22 -20.49
C GLN A 17 13.72 5.73 -19.11
N ASN A 18 12.74 6.61 -19.08
CA ASN A 18 12.20 7.16 -17.85
C ASN A 18 11.52 6.08 -16.99
N LEU A 19 10.80 5.14 -17.64
CA LEU A 19 10.21 3.98 -16.97
C LEU A 19 11.29 3.12 -16.31
N PHE A 20 12.37 2.82 -17.01
CA PHE A 20 13.46 2.00 -16.45
C PHE A 20 14.12 2.68 -15.24
N VAL A 21 14.44 3.96 -15.36
CA VAL A 21 15.06 4.75 -14.28
C VAL A 21 14.15 4.80 -13.04
N ILE A 22 12.86 5.09 -13.23
CA ILE A 22 11.91 5.17 -12.12
C ILE A 22 11.64 3.77 -11.54
N TRP A 23 11.57 2.74 -12.37
CA TRP A 23 11.44 1.36 -11.92
C TRP A 23 12.61 0.96 -11.02
N LEU A 24 13.85 1.19 -11.47
CA LEU A 24 15.05 0.86 -10.70
C LEU A 24 15.13 1.68 -9.41
N SER A 25 14.79 2.97 -9.46
CA SER A 25 14.72 3.83 -8.28
C SER A 25 13.70 3.31 -7.25
N GLN A 26 12.49 2.90 -7.69
CA GLN A 26 11.48 2.36 -6.79
C GLN A 26 11.84 0.97 -6.27
N PHE A 27 12.48 0.15 -7.08
CA PHE A 27 13.04 -1.13 -6.64
C PHE A 27 14.03 -0.92 -5.51
N LEU A 28 15.03 -0.04 -5.68
CA LEU A 28 16.00 0.31 -4.65
C LEU A 28 15.33 0.91 -3.40
N ALA A 29 14.41 1.85 -3.57
CA ALA A 29 13.69 2.45 -2.45
C ALA A 29 12.92 1.40 -1.62
N MET A 30 12.31 0.40 -2.27
CA MET A 30 11.59 -0.69 -1.58
C MET A 30 12.55 -1.72 -0.97
N VAL A 31 13.70 -1.96 -1.57
CA VAL A 31 14.78 -2.74 -0.93
C VAL A 31 15.19 -2.06 0.38
N GLY A 32 15.51 -0.76 0.34
CA GLY A 32 15.85 -0.01 1.55
C GLY A 32 14.75 -0.05 2.61
N PHE A 33 13.50 0.20 2.23
CA PHE A 33 12.35 0.12 3.13
C PHE A 33 12.23 -1.27 3.79
N GLY A 34 12.38 -2.33 3.00
CA GLY A 34 12.31 -3.71 3.46
C GLY A 34 13.43 -4.06 4.44
N CYS A 35 14.61 -3.45 4.30
CA CYS A 35 15.74 -3.72 5.18
C CYS A 35 15.55 -3.30 6.64
N CYS A 36 14.62 -2.37 6.93
CA CYS A 36 14.47 -1.87 8.29
C CYS A 36 13.04 -1.99 8.86
N MET A 37 11.99 -1.81 8.06
CA MET A 37 10.63 -1.70 8.59
C MET A 37 10.10 -2.92 9.35
N PRO A 38 10.30 -4.18 8.93
CA PRO A 38 9.83 -5.34 9.67
C PRO A 38 10.50 -5.52 11.02
N PHE A 39 11.69 -4.93 11.22
CA PHE A 39 12.54 -5.18 12.38
C PHE A 39 12.37 -4.17 13.51
N ILE A 40 11.48 -3.17 13.35
CA ILE A 40 11.18 -2.17 14.40
C ILE A 40 10.85 -2.80 15.75
N PRO A 41 9.99 -3.84 15.85
CA PRO A 41 9.70 -4.44 17.15
C PRO A 41 10.91 -5.06 17.84
N LEU A 42 11.85 -5.60 17.06
CA LEU A 42 13.08 -6.19 17.59
C LEU A 42 14.11 -5.11 17.97
N LEU A 43 14.18 -4.00 17.19
CA LEU A 43 14.98 -2.83 17.53
C LEU A 43 14.55 -2.22 18.87
N LEU A 44 13.24 -2.18 19.16
CA LEU A 44 12.73 -1.68 20.45
C LEU A 44 13.25 -2.51 21.63
N LYS A 45 13.46 -3.83 21.44
CA LYS A 45 14.05 -4.69 22.46
C LYS A 45 15.55 -4.48 22.60
N GLU A 46 16.28 -4.55 21.48
CA GLU A 46 17.75 -4.54 21.47
C GLU A 46 18.30 -3.16 21.87
N ASN A 47 17.82 -2.10 21.20
CA ASN A 47 18.38 -0.76 21.35
C ASN A 47 17.73 0.05 22.48
N LEU A 48 16.45 -0.17 22.75
CA LEU A 48 15.69 0.60 23.76
C LEU A 48 15.36 -0.21 25.01
N HIS A 49 15.83 -1.48 25.09
CA HIS A 49 15.69 -2.37 26.25
C HIS A 49 14.26 -2.55 26.75
N ILE A 50 13.29 -2.64 25.80
CA ILE A 50 11.88 -2.86 26.12
C ILE A 50 11.61 -4.36 26.00
N ASP A 51 11.71 -5.08 27.13
CA ASP A 51 11.61 -6.54 27.17
C ASP A 51 10.16 -7.05 27.16
N ASP A 52 9.24 -6.32 27.75
CA ASP A 52 7.82 -6.70 27.77
C ASP A 52 7.21 -6.73 26.38
N GLU A 53 6.70 -7.91 25.97
CA GLU A 53 6.15 -8.14 24.62
C GLU A 53 4.88 -7.30 24.37
N ASN A 54 4.00 -7.20 25.37
CA ASN A 54 2.75 -6.45 25.24
C ASN A 54 3.02 -4.94 25.15
N LEU A 55 3.94 -4.43 25.96
CA LEU A 55 4.37 -3.04 25.92
C LEU A 55 5.04 -2.69 24.59
N ARG A 56 5.89 -3.58 24.08
CA ARG A 56 6.49 -3.42 22.74
C ARG A 56 5.41 -3.39 21.65
N GLY A 57 4.40 -4.25 21.75
CA GLY A 57 3.28 -4.25 20.82
C GLY A 57 2.52 -2.92 20.82
N VAL A 58 2.29 -2.30 21.99
CA VAL A 58 1.69 -0.97 22.09
C VAL A 58 2.59 0.09 21.49
N TYR A 59 3.89 0.07 21.76
CA TYR A 59 4.85 1.01 21.16
C TYR A 59 4.94 0.87 19.64
N VAL A 60 4.91 -0.34 19.12
CA VAL A 60 4.80 -0.60 17.67
C VAL A 60 3.55 0.06 17.11
N SER A 61 2.41 -0.04 17.78
CA SER A 61 1.17 0.64 17.38
C SER A 61 1.33 2.16 17.32
N ILE A 62 1.91 2.76 18.36
CA ILE A 62 2.13 4.22 18.42
C ILE A 62 3.10 4.66 17.31
N TYR A 63 4.15 3.88 17.04
CA TYR A 63 5.10 4.13 15.96
C TYR A 63 4.43 4.15 14.58
N TYR A 64 3.57 3.16 14.30
CA TYR A 64 2.83 3.10 13.04
C TYR A 64 1.71 4.14 12.97
N LEU A 65 1.07 4.46 14.10
CA LEU A 65 0.07 5.54 14.19
C LEU A 65 0.70 6.89 13.84
N ALA A 66 1.86 7.21 14.44
CA ALA A 66 2.61 8.42 14.13
C ALA A 66 2.92 8.51 12.62
N ALA A 67 3.33 7.39 12.01
CA ALA A 67 3.57 7.31 10.57
C ALA A 67 2.30 7.55 9.75
N MET A 68 1.17 6.93 10.11
CA MET A 68 -0.08 7.01 9.33
C MET A 68 -0.74 8.39 9.43
N VAL A 69 -0.76 8.98 10.63
CA VAL A 69 -1.27 10.35 10.84
C VAL A 69 -0.44 11.34 10.05
N SER A 70 0.88 11.25 10.15
CA SER A 70 1.81 12.09 9.40
C SER A 70 1.63 11.95 7.88
N LEU A 71 1.51 10.73 7.37
CA LEU A 71 1.28 10.45 5.95
C LEU A 71 -0.06 11.02 5.46
N CYS A 72 -1.11 10.96 6.28
CA CYS A 72 -2.42 11.53 5.95
C CYS A 72 -2.32 13.05 5.74
N ILE A 73 -1.64 13.76 6.63
CA ILE A 73 -1.38 15.20 6.51
C ILE A 73 -0.47 15.47 5.29
N ALA A 74 0.58 14.70 5.15
CA ALA A 74 1.57 14.83 4.08
C ALA A 74 0.94 14.69 2.69
N THR A 75 0.02 13.73 2.49
CA THR A 75 -0.61 13.52 1.18
C THR A 75 -1.40 14.73 0.71
N ALA A 76 -2.09 15.43 1.61
CA ALA A 76 -2.81 16.66 1.29
C ALA A 76 -1.85 17.81 0.96
N VAL A 77 -0.83 18.03 1.77
CA VAL A 77 0.15 19.11 1.61
C VAL A 77 0.97 18.90 0.34
N TRP A 78 1.59 17.73 0.19
CA TRP A 78 2.48 17.46 -0.94
C TRP A 78 1.73 17.25 -2.25
N GLY A 79 0.46 16.81 -2.20
CA GLY A 79 -0.40 16.78 -3.39
C GLY A 79 -0.60 18.17 -3.99
N MET A 80 -0.85 19.19 -3.16
CA MET A 80 -0.97 20.58 -3.60
C MET A 80 0.37 21.14 -4.11
N LEU A 81 1.46 20.81 -3.43
CA LEU A 81 2.80 21.27 -3.82
C LEU A 81 3.30 20.60 -5.11
N ALA A 82 2.94 19.34 -5.36
CA ALA A 82 3.29 18.63 -6.59
C ALA A 82 2.75 19.36 -7.85
N ASP A 83 1.55 19.92 -7.74
CA ASP A 83 0.93 20.72 -8.82
C ASP A 83 1.67 22.05 -9.10
N ARG A 84 2.50 22.51 -8.16
CA ARG A 84 3.26 23.77 -8.26
C ARG A 84 4.72 23.56 -8.62
N PHE A 85 5.37 22.55 -8.05
CA PHE A 85 6.83 22.37 -8.13
C PHE A 85 7.27 21.22 -9.05
N GLY A 86 6.33 20.42 -9.55
CA GLY A 86 6.63 19.29 -10.41
C GLY A 86 6.80 17.96 -9.68
N ARG A 87 6.73 16.88 -10.43
CA ARG A 87 6.64 15.52 -9.90
C ARG A 87 8.02 14.93 -9.58
N LYS A 88 9.02 15.25 -10.40
CA LYS A 88 10.42 14.83 -10.16
C LYS A 88 10.92 15.38 -8.84
N LEU A 89 10.67 16.67 -8.55
CA LEU A 89 11.09 17.28 -7.29
C LEU A 89 10.43 16.63 -6.07
N MET A 90 9.15 16.23 -6.19
CA MET A 90 8.45 15.50 -5.12
C MET A 90 9.06 14.12 -4.87
N LEU A 91 9.48 13.42 -5.92
CA LEU A 91 10.15 12.13 -5.79
C LEU A 91 11.54 12.28 -5.16
N LEU A 92 12.32 13.26 -5.58
CA LEU A 92 13.65 13.58 -5.01
C LEU A 92 13.55 13.93 -3.53
N ARG A 93 12.63 14.84 -3.16
CA ARG A 93 12.36 15.18 -1.76
C ARG A 93 12.12 13.92 -0.92
N ALA A 94 11.23 13.03 -1.39
CA ALA A 94 10.88 11.84 -0.63
C ALA A 94 12.08 10.88 -0.47
N SER A 95 12.89 10.71 -1.50
CA SER A 95 14.05 9.84 -1.48
C SER A 95 15.17 10.40 -0.60
N TYR A 96 15.49 11.72 -0.70
CA TYR A 96 16.49 12.35 0.16
C TYR A 96 16.06 12.40 1.62
N ALA A 97 14.80 12.70 1.89
CA ALA A 97 14.28 12.66 3.26
C ALA A 97 14.39 11.25 3.85
N ALA A 98 14.05 10.21 3.10
CA ALA A 98 14.22 8.83 3.54
C ALA A 98 15.69 8.51 3.80
N ALA A 99 16.60 8.90 2.90
CA ALA A 99 18.05 8.69 3.06
C ALA A 99 18.57 9.31 4.37
N LEU A 100 18.06 10.47 4.76
CA LEU A 100 18.47 11.16 5.99
C LEU A 100 17.81 10.56 7.25
N PHE A 101 16.49 10.37 7.21
CA PHE A 101 15.73 10.04 8.43
C PHE A 101 15.81 8.56 8.82
N TYR A 102 16.00 7.59 7.88
CA TYR A 102 16.11 6.19 8.27
C TYR A 102 17.32 5.90 9.14
N PRO A 103 18.55 6.37 8.84
CA PRO A 103 19.67 6.23 9.77
C PRO A 103 19.41 6.88 11.15
N LEU A 104 18.74 8.03 11.19
CA LEU A 104 18.42 8.71 12.44
C LEU A 104 17.46 7.90 13.34
N LEU A 105 16.60 7.04 12.77
CA LEU A 105 15.75 6.16 13.56
C LEU A 105 16.57 5.18 14.42
N ALA A 106 17.69 4.66 13.91
CA ALA A 106 18.54 3.75 14.65
C ALA A 106 19.33 4.42 15.78
N LEU A 107 19.52 5.74 15.69
CA LEU A 107 20.23 6.54 16.69
C LEU A 107 19.32 7.14 17.76
N ALA A 108 18.03 6.82 17.74
CA ALA A 108 17.07 7.35 18.70
C ALA A 108 17.38 6.85 20.13
N PRO A 109 17.59 7.74 21.12
CA PRO A 109 17.96 7.35 22.48
C PRO A 109 16.78 6.80 23.31
N ASN A 110 15.56 7.05 22.86
CA ASN A 110 14.35 6.55 23.51
C ASN A 110 13.18 6.47 22.52
N PHE A 111 12.10 5.81 22.94
CA PHE A 111 10.93 5.59 22.10
C PHE A 111 10.27 6.87 21.59
N TRP A 112 10.17 7.93 22.41
CA TRP A 112 9.48 9.15 22.02
C TRP A 112 10.25 9.93 20.94
N VAL A 113 11.58 9.92 21.02
CA VAL A 113 12.44 10.46 19.96
C VAL A 113 12.31 9.61 18.68
N LEU A 114 12.29 8.28 18.81
CA LEU A 114 12.05 7.38 17.68
C LEU A 114 10.73 7.68 16.98
N ALA A 115 9.63 7.81 17.75
CA ALA A 115 8.30 8.11 17.23
C ALA A 115 8.23 9.52 16.58
N SER A 116 8.92 10.50 17.17
CA SER A 116 9.02 11.86 16.60
C SER A 116 9.78 11.89 15.30
N ILE A 117 10.95 11.22 15.22
CA ILE A 117 11.71 11.08 13.97
C ILE A 117 10.84 10.34 12.93
N ARG A 118 10.10 9.31 13.33
CA ARG A 118 9.20 8.58 12.44
C ARG A 118 8.09 9.45 11.88
N PHE A 119 7.48 10.30 12.72
CA PHE A 119 6.47 11.25 12.29
C PHE A 119 7.02 12.20 11.23
N VAL A 120 8.17 12.83 11.48
CA VAL A 120 8.82 13.74 10.53
C VAL A 120 9.25 12.99 9.26
N CYS A 121 9.86 11.82 9.40
CA CYS A 121 10.24 10.97 8.26
C CYS A 121 9.02 10.69 7.37
N SER A 122 7.88 10.28 7.95
CA SER A 122 6.68 9.96 7.20
C SER A 122 6.05 11.16 6.52
N PHE A 123 6.19 12.37 7.09
CA PHE A 123 5.74 13.61 6.46
C PHE A 123 6.51 13.91 5.17
N PHE A 124 7.81 13.69 5.18
CA PHE A 124 8.66 14.01 4.03
C PHE A 124 8.86 12.82 3.07
N SER A 125 8.70 11.57 3.49
CA SER A 125 8.89 10.39 2.67
C SER A 125 7.63 10.02 1.85
N GLY A 126 7.66 8.87 1.18
CA GLY A 126 6.57 8.40 0.34
C GLY A 126 6.88 8.58 -1.14
N THR A 127 7.67 7.64 -1.69
CA THR A 127 8.20 7.71 -3.06
C THR A 127 7.23 7.18 -4.11
N VAL A 128 6.32 6.25 -3.74
CA VAL A 128 5.47 5.51 -4.69
C VAL A 128 4.51 6.44 -5.45
N ASN A 129 3.79 7.31 -4.74
CA ASN A 129 2.82 8.20 -5.38
C ASN A 129 3.48 9.21 -6.34
N PRO A 130 4.57 9.92 -5.98
CA PRO A 130 5.31 10.76 -6.91
C PRO A 130 5.86 9.99 -8.12
N ALA A 131 6.35 8.77 -7.93
CA ALA A 131 6.83 7.92 -9.03
C ALA A 131 5.71 7.56 -10.00
N GLN A 132 4.54 7.15 -9.49
CA GLN A 132 3.36 6.86 -10.32
C GLN A 132 2.93 8.09 -11.12
N THR A 133 2.83 9.25 -10.47
CA THR A 133 2.39 10.49 -11.12
C THR A 133 3.41 10.98 -12.15
N LEU A 134 4.70 10.81 -11.91
CA LEU A 134 5.76 11.14 -12.86
C LEU A 134 5.71 10.25 -14.11
N LEU A 135 5.53 8.93 -13.91
CA LEU A 135 5.39 7.97 -15.02
C LEU A 135 4.15 8.25 -15.86
N ILE A 136 2.98 8.45 -15.24
CA ILE A 136 1.74 8.77 -15.96
C ILE A 136 1.90 10.05 -16.80
N ALA A 137 2.64 11.03 -16.28
CA ALA A 137 2.83 12.30 -16.99
C ALA A 137 3.73 12.23 -18.22
N THR A 138 4.71 11.31 -18.18
CA THR A 138 5.74 11.18 -19.22
C THR A 138 5.48 10.03 -20.18
N THR A 139 4.36 9.29 -20.00
CA THR A 139 4.02 8.11 -20.81
C THR A 139 2.76 8.36 -21.63
N PRO A 140 2.65 7.84 -22.88
CA PRO A 140 1.43 7.91 -23.68
C PRO A 140 0.24 7.25 -22.97
N HIS A 141 -0.97 7.81 -23.15
CA HIS A 141 -2.17 7.41 -22.40
C HIS A 141 -2.50 5.90 -22.54
N GLU A 142 -2.29 5.33 -23.74
CA GLU A 142 -2.55 3.92 -24.03
C GLU A 142 -1.64 2.96 -23.25
N LYS A 143 -0.52 3.46 -22.72
CA LYS A 143 0.49 2.67 -21.98
C LYS A 143 0.43 2.87 -20.46
N HIS A 144 -0.49 3.69 -19.94
CA HIS A 144 -0.56 3.96 -18.49
C HIS A 144 -0.75 2.69 -17.66
N GLY A 145 -1.65 1.78 -18.08
CA GLY A 145 -1.85 0.51 -17.37
C GLY A 145 -0.58 -0.35 -17.34
N PHE A 146 0.13 -0.43 -18.48
CA PHE A 146 1.38 -1.17 -18.58
C PHE A 146 2.46 -0.61 -17.62
N VAL A 147 2.72 0.70 -17.67
CA VAL A 147 3.79 1.30 -16.86
C VAL A 147 3.50 1.23 -15.36
N LEU A 148 2.23 1.36 -14.94
CA LEU A 148 1.84 1.16 -13.55
C LEU A 148 1.97 -0.30 -13.11
N GLY A 149 1.65 -1.25 -13.97
CA GLY A 149 1.89 -2.67 -13.74
C GLY A 149 3.37 -2.99 -13.56
N VAL A 150 4.22 -2.47 -14.45
CA VAL A 150 5.68 -2.61 -14.35
C VAL A 150 6.20 -1.96 -13.05
N LEU A 151 5.73 -0.77 -12.68
CA LEU A 151 6.12 -0.13 -11.42
C LEU A 151 5.71 -0.95 -10.19
N SER A 152 4.56 -1.61 -10.24
CA SER A 152 4.11 -2.52 -9.18
C SER A 152 5.06 -3.70 -8.98
N THR A 153 5.67 -4.22 -10.07
CA THR A 153 6.69 -5.28 -9.94
C THR A 153 7.93 -4.79 -9.20
N ALA A 154 8.36 -3.53 -9.43
CA ALA A 154 9.48 -2.94 -8.70
C ALA A 154 9.22 -2.90 -7.20
N THR A 155 8.02 -2.47 -6.79
CA THR A 155 7.67 -2.38 -5.37
C THR A 155 7.60 -3.74 -4.69
N SER A 156 7.01 -4.74 -5.36
CA SER A 156 6.86 -6.09 -4.80
C SER A 156 8.20 -6.83 -4.71
N SER A 157 8.98 -6.83 -5.81
CA SER A 157 10.29 -7.50 -5.84
C SER A 157 11.32 -6.79 -4.95
N GLY A 158 11.28 -5.45 -4.89
CA GLY A 158 12.12 -4.67 -3.99
C GLY A 158 11.85 -4.98 -2.52
N ASN A 159 10.60 -5.03 -2.10
CA ASN A 159 10.23 -5.43 -0.74
C ASN A 159 10.69 -6.85 -0.42
N MET A 160 10.46 -7.81 -1.34
CA MET A 160 10.87 -9.19 -1.14
C MET A 160 12.38 -9.32 -0.90
N LEU A 161 13.18 -8.68 -1.77
CA LEU A 161 14.64 -8.69 -1.61
C LEU A 161 15.06 -7.91 -0.36
N GLY A 162 14.44 -6.77 -0.07
CA GLY A 162 14.72 -5.95 1.10
C GLY A 162 14.49 -6.69 2.42
N TYR A 163 13.42 -7.47 2.52
CA TYR A 163 13.15 -8.28 3.71
C TYR A 163 14.22 -9.35 3.94
N LEU A 164 14.65 -10.04 2.88
CA LEU A 164 15.72 -11.03 2.97
C LEU A 164 17.05 -10.38 3.36
N LEU A 165 17.46 -9.35 2.63
CA LEU A 165 18.70 -8.63 2.91
C LEU A 165 18.70 -8.01 4.31
N GLY A 166 17.59 -7.37 4.71
CA GLY A 166 17.44 -6.78 6.03
C GLY A 166 17.57 -7.80 7.14
N GLY A 167 16.90 -8.97 7.00
CA GLY A 167 17.01 -10.06 7.95
C GLY A 167 18.44 -10.58 8.10
N MET A 168 19.18 -10.69 6.99
CA MET A 168 20.61 -11.08 7.00
C MET A 168 21.47 -9.99 7.62
N ILE A 169 21.29 -8.72 7.23
CA ILE A 169 22.09 -7.60 7.76
C ILE A 169 21.87 -7.48 9.27
N VAL A 170 20.64 -7.52 9.73
CA VAL A 170 20.34 -7.46 11.18
C VAL A 170 20.94 -8.65 11.92
N HIS A 171 20.88 -9.85 11.35
CA HIS A 171 21.40 -11.06 11.99
C HIS A 171 22.93 -11.04 12.16
N TYR A 172 23.67 -10.56 11.15
CA TYR A 172 25.14 -10.60 11.15
C TYR A 172 25.79 -9.30 11.62
N PHE A 173 25.17 -8.15 11.41
CA PHE A 173 25.76 -6.84 11.64
C PHE A 173 25.01 -6.00 12.66
N GLY A 174 23.72 -6.23 12.86
CA GLY A 174 22.89 -5.51 13.82
C GLY A 174 21.85 -4.59 13.18
N TYR A 175 21.01 -3.99 14.04
CA TYR A 175 19.89 -3.14 13.60
C TYR A 175 20.39 -1.80 13.05
N THR A 176 21.38 -1.20 13.69
CA THR A 176 21.94 0.10 13.30
C THR A 176 22.44 0.07 11.86
N GLU A 177 23.19 -0.96 11.50
CA GLU A 177 23.75 -1.16 10.16
C GLU A 177 22.67 -1.36 9.11
N ALA A 178 21.57 -2.04 9.45
CA ALA A 178 20.43 -2.20 8.55
C ALA A 178 19.78 -0.85 8.21
N PHE A 179 19.64 0.04 9.20
CA PHE A 179 19.07 1.37 8.98
C PHE A 179 20.01 2.30 8.21
N PHE A 180 21.33 2.23 8.45
CA PHE A 180 22.31 2.96 7.65
C PHE A 180 22.38 2.44 6.21
N THR A 181 22.31 1.13 6.01
CA THR A 181 22.19 0.51 4.67
C THR A 181 20.93 1.00 3.94
N CYS A 182 19.79 1.05 4.65
CA CYS A 182 18.56 1.61 4.12
C CYS A 182 18.75 3.05 3.64
N GLY A 183 19.38 3.92 4.46
CA GLY A 183 19.68 5.30 4.10
C GLY A 183 20.58 5.40 2.87
N GLY A 184 21.63 4.58 2.77
CA GLY A 184 22.52 4.50 1.62
C GLY A 184 21.80 4.09 0.33
N ILE A 185 20.93 3.08 0.41
CA ILE A 185 20.11 2.63 -0.74
C ILE A 185 19.14 3.72 -1.19
N TYR A 186 18.49 4.44 -0.26
CA TYR A 186 17.63 5.57 -0.61
C TYR A 186 18.42 6.73 -1.23
N LEU A 187 19.65 6.99 -0.78
CA LEU A 187 20.52 7.98 -1.39
C LEU A 187 20.88 7.58 -2.83
N ALA A 188 21.25 6.33 -3.06
CA ALA A 188 21.50 5.83 -4.42
C ALA A 188 20.25 5.96 -5.32
N SER A 189 19.06 5.63 -4.79
CA SER A 189 17.79 5.84 -5.49
C SER A 189 17.55 7.32 -5.82
N ALA A 190 17.83 8.24 -4.90
CA ALA A 190 17.69 9.68 -5.11
C ALA A 190 18.64 10.20 -6.20
N LEU A 191 19.90 9.80 -6.15
CA LEU A 191 20.90 10.19 -7.16
C LEU A 191 20.53 9.65 -8.55
N LEU A 192 20.04 8.41 -8.64
CA LEU A 192 19.56 7.83 -9.90
C LEU A 192 18.43 8.70 -10.52
N VAL A 193 17.44 9.09 -9.72
CA VAL A 193 16.35 9.96 -10.18
C VAL A 193 16.86 11.35 -10.54
N GLN A 194 17.78 11.91 -9.74
CA GLN A 194 18.32 13.25 -9.96
C GLN A 194 18.98 13.38 -11.33
N PHE A 195 19.84 12.44 -11.67
CA PHE A 195 20.64 12.54 -12.88
C PHE A 195 19.96 11.97 -14.13
N PHE A 196 19.13 10.95 -14.00
CA PHE A 196 18.61 10.21 -15.15
C PHE A 196 17.12 10.35 -15.40
N ALA A 197 16.29 10.67 -14.38
CA ALA A 197 14.85 10.88 -14.60
C ALA A 197 14.59 12.26 -15.21
N LYS A 198 13.63 12.33 -16.14
CA LYS A 198 13.19 13.57 -16.78
C LYS A 198 11.74 13.86 -16.41
N ASP A 199 11.41 15.14 -16.22
CA ASP A 199 10.05 15.63 -15.97
C ASP A 199 9.79 16.78 -16.94
N ASP A 200 8.69 16.71 -17.68
CA ASP A 200 8.22 17.80 -18.55
C ASP A 200 7.02 18.46 -17.88
N PHE A 201 7.33 19.22 -16.84
CA PHE A 201 6.32 19.84 -16.00
C PHE A 201 5.87 21.20 -16.53
N ASN A 202 4.57 21.31 -16.85
CA ASN A 202 3.95 22.58 -17.28
C ASN A 202 2.81 22.99 -16.34
N VAL A 203 3.05 24.01 -15.52
CA VAL A 203 2.11 24.54 -14.52
C VAL A 203 0.75 24.96 -15.12
N LYS A 204 0.76 25.53 -16.35
CA LYS A 204 -0.47 26.03 -17.00
C LYS A 204 -1.43 24.89 -17.36
N LEU A 205 -0.90 23.74 -17.79
CA LEU A 205 -1.71 22.56 -18.15
C LEU A 205 -2.34 21.91 -16.92
N VAL A 206 -1.65 21.89 -15.79
CA VAL A 206 -2.15 21.33 -14.54
C VAL A 206 -3.33 22.13 -13.99
N LYS A 207 -3.26 23.47 -13.99
CA LYS A 207 -4.35 24.36 -13.55
C LYS A 207 -5.62 24.15 -14.38
N LYS A 208 -5.52 24.06 -15.70
CA LYS A 208 -6.67 23.87 -16.62
C LYS A 208 -7.38 22.53 -16.40
N ARG A 209 -6.66 21.49 -15.94
CA ARG A 209 -7.22 20.16 -15.66
C ARG A 209 -8.01 20.13 -14.35
N ARG A 210 -7.59 20.90 -13.33
CA ARG A 210 -8.23 20.97 -12.01
C ARG A 210 -9.58 21.70 -12.05
N GLU A 211 -9.75 22.68 -12.91
CA GLU A 211 -11.00 23.42 -13.06
C GLU A 211 -12.14 22.61 -13.65
N LYS A 212 -11.85 21.55 -14.41
CA LYS A 212 -12.85 20.67 -15.05
C LYS A 212 -13.42 19.57 -14.15
N SER A 213 -12.89 19.34 -12.95
CA SER A 213 -13.29 18.21 -12.08
C SER A 213 -14.01 18.67 -10.82
N LYS A 214 -15.19 19.29 -10.95
CA LYS A 214 -16.04 19.65 -9.81
C LYS A 214 -17.33 18.83 -9.81
N TYR A 215 -17.24 17.57 -9.38
CA TYR A 215 -18.44 16.80 -9.05
C TYR A 215 -18.75 16.89 -7.56
N LYS A 216 -20.03 17.10 -7.18
CA LYS A 216 -20.46 17.10 -5.78
C LYS A 216 -20.56 15.68 -5.23
N PHE A 217 -20.08 15.45 -4.02
CA PHE A 217 -20.09 14.14 -3.34
C PHE A 217 -21.48 13.47 -3.37
N LYS A 218 -22.57 14.23 -3.13
CA LYS A 218 -23.94 13.72 -3.12
C LYS A 218 -24.43 13.14 -4.45
N GLU A 219 -23.89 13.61 -5.57
CA GLU A 219 -24.29 13.15 -6.91
C GLU A 219 -23.65 11.81 -7.30
N VAL A 220 -22.63 11.44 -6.55
CA VAL A 220 -21.68 10.37 -6.89
C VAL A 220 -21.78 9.21 -5.88
N ALA A 221 -22.27 9.44 -4.65
CA ALA A 221 -22.35 8.46 -3.58
C ALA A 221 -23.62 7.59 -3.68
N THR A 222 -23.62 6.58 -4.56
CA THR A 222 -24.68 5.58 -4.61
C THR A 222 -24.56 4.55 -3.48
N PRO A 223 -25.66 3.88 -3.07
CA PRO A 223 -25.61 2.85 -2.03
C PRO A 223 -24.61 1.74 -2.31
N ALA A 224 -24.48 1.29 -3.56
CA ALA A 224 -23.49 0.27 -3.94
C ALA A 224 -22.06 0.74 -3.76
N VAL A 225 -21.77 2.00 -4.09
CA VAL A 225 -20.46 2.61 -3.86
C VAL A 225 -20.16 2.71 -2.38
N LEU A 226 -21.11 3.15 -1.56
CA LEU A 226 -20.91 3.27 -0.11
C LEU A 226 -20.59 1.92 0.53
N TRP A 227 -21.32 0.85 0.17
CA TRP A 227 -21.02 -0.50 0.66
C TRP A 227 -19.65 -1.01 0.19
N LEU A 228 -19.24 -0.71 -1.03
CA LEU A 228 -17.89 -1.03 -1.51
C LEU A 228 -16.81 -0.25 -0.73
N LEU A 229 -17.04 1.02 -0.41
CA LEU A 229 -16.12 1.82 0.40
C LEU A 229 -15.99 1.24 1.82
N VAL A 230 -17.07 0.72 2.40
CA VAL A 230 -17.02 -0.03 3.68
C VAL A 230 -16.14 -1.28 3.54
N LEU A 231 -16.27 -2.05 2.45
CA LEU A 231 -15.41 -3.20 2.19
C LEU A 231 -13.92 -2.79 2.04
N PHE A 232 -13.63 -1.67 1.37
CA PHE A 232 -12.27 -1.13 1.30
C PHE A 232 -11.71 -0.73 2.67
N LEU A 233 -12.56 -0.21 3.57
CA LEU A 233 -12.17 0.13 4.94
C LEU A 233 -11.79 -1.14 5.73
N PHE A 234 -12.68 -2.14 5.76
CA PHE A 234 -12.42 -3.41 6.44
C PHE A 234 -11.16 -4.10 5.89
N PHE A 235 -11.01 -4.14 4.57
CA PHE A 235 -9.82 -4.66 3.93
C PHE A 235 -8.56 -3.90 4.35
N GLY A 236 -8.63 -2.55 4.38
CA GLY A 236 -7.51 -1.69 4.81
C GLY A 236 -7.08 -1.99 6.24
N VAL A 237 -8.03 -2.20 7.15
CA VAL A 237 -7.75 -2.57 8.54
C VAL A 237 -7.13 -3.97 8.61
N ALA A 238 -7.78 -4.98 8.04
CA ALA A 238 -7.32 -6.36 8.11
C ALA A 238 -5.92 -6.56 7.52
N ASN A 239 -5.67 -5.99 6.34
CA ASN A 239 -4.40 -6.16 5.64
C ASN A 239 -3.22 -5.49 6.35
N ARG A 240 -3.44 -4.32 6.96
CA ARG A 240 -2.39 -3.55 7.63
C ARG A 240 -2.14 -3.98 9.07
N LEU A 241 -3.09 -4.70 9.70
CA LEU A 241 -2.98 -5.13 11.09
C LEU A 241 -1.88 -6.17 11.31
N VAL A 242 -1.66 -7.05 10.34
CA VAL A 242 -0.77 -8.22 10.45
C VAL A 242 0.72 -7.85 10.42
N GLN A 243 1.11 -6.94 9.52
CA GLN A 243 2.52 -6.70 9.19
C GLN A 243 3.37 -6.10 10.33
N PRO A 244 2.89 -5.11 11.11
CA PRO A 244 3.66 -4.51 12.20
C PRO A 244 4.10 -5.49 13.29
N TYR A 245 3.35 -6.55 13.49
CA TYR A 245 3.53 -7.51 14.58
C TYR A 245 4.22 -8.81 14.16
N MET A 246 4.64 -8.92 12.88
CA MET A 246 5.24 -10.15 12.36
C MET A 246 6.51 -10.54 13.10
N ALA A 247 7.39 -9.58 13.37
CA ALA A 247 8.62 -9.85 14.09
C ALA A 247 8.39 -10.31 15.53
N LEU A 248 7.35 -9.77 16.21
CA LEU A 248 6.94 -10.24 17.54
C LEU A 248 6.42 -11.68 17.49
N LEU A 249 5.61 -12.04 16.50
CA LEU A 249 5.13 -13.40 16.36
C LEU A 249 6.27 -14.39 16.08
N VAL A 250 7.23 -14.01 15.23
CA VAL A 250 8.42 -14.83 14.98
C VAL A 250 9.24 -14.99 16.25
N GLU A 251 9.43 -13.91 17.02
CA GLU A 251 10.13 -13.97 18.31
C GLU A 251 9.42 -14.90 19.32
N THR A 252 8.09 -14.83 19.39
CA THR A 252 7.28 -15.70 20.27
C THR A 252 7.41 -17.19 19.91
N ILE A 253 7.60 -17.52 18.62
CA ILE A 253 7.69 -18.90 18.13
C ILE A 253 9.12 -19.43 18.19
N HIS A 254 10.10 -18.65 17.80
CA HIS A 254 11.50 -19.07 17.61
C HIS A 254 12.43 -18.60 18.74
N GLY A 255 12.02 -17.58 19.48
CA GLY A 255 12.89 -16.86 20.42
C GLY A 255 13.59 -15.68 19.74
N PHE A 256 14.24 -14.82 20.55
CA PHE A 256 14.85 -13.58 20.07
C PHE A 256 16.05 -13.83 19.16
N LYS A 257 16.89 -14.82 19.52
CA LYS A 257 18.11 -15.13 18.75
C LYS A 257 17.73 -15.73 17.39
N GLY A 258 18.02 -14.99 16.33
CA GLY A 258 17.64 -15.38 14.96
C GLY A 258 16.26 -14.88 14.50
N ALA A 259 15.48 -14.23 15.37
CA ALA A 259 14.14 -13.70 15.01
C ALA A 259 14.18 -12.76 13.80
N ALA A 260 15.21 -11.93 13.68
CA ALA A 260 15.37 -11.03 12.53
C ALA A 260 15.53 -11.79 11.21
N PHE A 261 16.36 -12.82 11.17
CA PHE A 261 16.55 -13.65 9.97
C PHE A 261 15.25 -14.31 9.53
N TYR A 262 14.55 -14.96 10.44
CA TYR A 262 13.26 -15.60 10.12
C TYR A 262 12.15 -14.62 9.82
N THR A 263 12.14 -13.43 10.45
CA THR A 263 11.21 -12.34 10.08
C THR A 263 11.44 -11.89 8.64
N GLY A 264 12.68 -11.82 8.20
CA GLY A 264 13.04 -11.54 6.81
C GLY A 264 12.46 -12.58 5.86
N ILE A 265 12.63 -13.88 6.15
CA ILE A 265 12.11 -14.99 5.32
C ILE A 265 10.58 -14.98 5.28
N VAL A 266 9.91 -14.87 6.44
CA VAL A 266 8.43 -14.84 6.54
C VAL A 266 7.86 -13.64 5.77
N SER A 267 8.51 -12.47 5.88
CA SER A 267 8.08 -11.26 5.16
C SER A 267 8.31 -11.37 3.65
N ALA A 268 9.42 -11.99 3.23
CA ALA A 268 9.69 -12.28 1.83
C ALA A 268 8.68 -13.29 1.24
N ALA A 269 8.33 -14.34 1.99
CA ALA A 269 7.27 -15.29 1.61
C ALA A 269 5.92 -14.58 1.41
N SER A 270 5.61 -13.59 2.27
CA SER A 270 4.42 -12.74 2.09
C SER A 270 4.46 -11.97 0.77
N SER A 271 5.60 -11.38 0.42
CA SER A 271 5.74 -10.63 -0.85
C SER A 271 5.64 -11.54 -2.05
N ALA A 272 6.22 -12.74 -1.98
CA ALA A 272 6.09 -13.76 -3.03
C ALA A 272 4.63 -14.20 -3.22
N GLY A 273 3.91 -14.46 -2.12
CA GLY A 273 2.48 -14.78 -2.16
C GLY A 273 1.65 -13.67 -2.80
N GLY A 274 1.89 -12.42 -2.41
CA GLY A 274 1.22 -11.25 -2.99
C GLY A 274 1.52 -11.04 -4.47
N PHE A 275 2.77 -11.25 -4.89
CA PHE A 275 3.19 -11.17 -6.29
C PHE A 275 2.46 -12.22 -7.14
N LEU A 276 2.47 -13.49 -6.71
CA LEU A 276 1.76 -14.58 -7.40
C LEU A 276 0.24 -14.35 -7.43
N ALA A 277 -0.33 -13.81 -6.34
CA ALA A 277 -1.74 -13.42 -6.32
C ALA A 277 -2.07 -12.39 -7.40
N GLY A 278 -1.22 -11.39 -7.59
CA GLY A 278 -1.40 -10.38 -8.64
C GLY A 278 -1.53 -11.00 -10.03
N LEU A 279 -0.70 -12.00 -10.32
CA LEU A 279 -0.74 -12.72 -11.61
C LEU A 279 -1.96 -13.65 -11.73
N CYS A 280 -2.15 -14.54 -10.72
CA CYS A 280 -3.18 -15.58 -10.79
C CYS A 280 -4.60 -14.99 -10.66
N ILE A 281 -4.81 -14.08 -9.69
CA ILE A 281 -6.14 -13.50 -9.44
C ILE A 281 -6.48 -12.47 -10.51
N GLY A 282 -5.48 -11.72 -11.02
CA GLY A 282 -5.67 -10.87 -12.19
C GLY A 282 -6.22 -11.64 -13.38
N TRP A 283 -5.56 -12.75 -13.77
CA TRP A 283 -6.01 -13.65 -14.83
C TRP A 283 -7.41 -14.27 -14.56
N LEU A 284 -7.69 -14.59 -13.30
CA LEU A 284 -8.99 -15.15 -12.88
C LEU A 284 -10.11 -14.12 -12.95
N CYS A 285 -9.82 -12.84 -12.65
CA CYS A 285 -10.75 -11.72 -12.78
C CYS A 285 -11.22 -11.44 -14.21
N ASP A 286 -10.38 -11.79 -15.21
CA ASP A 286 -10.75 -11.67 -16.63
C ASP A 286 -11.75 -12.76 -17.06
N ARG A 287 -11.76 -13.90 -16.38
CA ARG A 287 -12.58 -15.08 -16.73
C ARG A 287 -13.82 -15.25 -15.87
N LEU A 288 -13.78 -14.82 -14.61
CA LEU A 288 -14.86 -15.03 -13.65
C LEU A 288 -15.44 -13.70 -13.16
N ALA A 289 -16.72 -13.71 -12.85
CA ALA A 289 -17.35 -12.54 -12.26
C ALA A 289 -16.75 -12.22 -10.89
N PRO A 290 -16.34 -10.96 -10.60
CA PRO A 290 -15.64 -10.58 -9.37
C PRO A 290 -16.38 -11.01 -8.09
N ARG A 291 -17.72 -10.97 -8.10
CA ARG A 291 -18.57 -11.40 -6.98
C ARG A 291 -18.41 -12.89 -6.63
N LYS A 292 -18.07 -13.74 -7.62
CA LYS A 292 -17.86 -15.18 -7.39
C LYS A 292 -16.47 -15.45 -6.81
N LEU A 293 -15.50 -14.56 -7.07
CA LEU A 293 -14.13 -14.65 -6.59
C LEU A 293 -13.96 -14.13 -5.16
N LEU A 294 -14.73 -13.10 -4.77
CA LEU A 294 -14.54 -12.42 -3.49
C LEU A 294 -14.79 -13.34 -2.30
N LEU A 295 -15.85 -14.15 -2.33
CA LEU A 295 -16.19 -15.04 -1.20
C LEU A 295 -15.12 -16.11 -0.91
N PRO A 296 -14.67 -16.93 -1.89
CA PRO A 296 -13.62 -17.93 -1.60
C PRO A 296 -12.30 -17.28 -1.18
N ILE A 297 -11.96 -16.11 -1.73
CA ILE A 297 -10.75 -15.36 -1.35
C ILE A 297 -10.84 -14.86 0.10
N LEU A 298 -12.00 -14.36 0.53
CA LEU A 298 -12.23 -13.93 1.92
C LEU A 298 -12.14 -15.11 2.89
N ILE A 299 -12.75 -16.25 2.57
CA ILE A 299 -12.71 -17.46 3.41
C ILE A 299 -11.28 -17.98 3.52
N ALA A 300 -10.56 -18.12 2.40
CA ALA A 300 -9.17 -18.56 2.39
C ALA A 300 -8.26 -17.58 3.15
N GLY A 301 -8.44 -16.28 2.92
CA GLY A 301 -7.70 -15.22 3.61
C GLY A 301 -7.91 -15.27 5.12
N ALA A 302 -9.16 -15.42 5.58
CA ALA A 302 -9.48 -15.53 7.00
C ALA A 302 -8.90 -16.83 7.61
N ALA A 303 -9.06 -17.97 6.93
CA ALA A 303 -8.55 -19.26 7.40
C ALA A 303 -7.03 -19.24 7.55
N PHE A 304 -6.29 -18.80 6.54
CA PHE A 304 -4.83 -18.79 6.60
C PHE A 304 -4.28 -17.70 7.54
N THR A 305 -4.94 -16.53 7.63
CA THR A 305 -4.56 -15.49 8.61
C THR A 305 -4.81 -15.99 10.04
N GLY A 306 -5.93 -16.69 10.29
CA GLY A 306 -6.19 -17.34 11.58
C GLY A 306 -5.20 -18.45 11.90
N ALA A 307 -4.83 -19.26 10.89
CA ALA A 307 -3.83 -20.31 11.04
C ALA A 307 -2.44 -19.79 11.43
N MET A 308 -2.09 -18.55 11.05
CA MET A 308 -0.85 -17.92 11.53
C MET A 308 -0.82 -17.78 13.05
N ALA A 309 -1.94 -17.43 13.69
CA ALA A 309 -2.03 -17.34 15.15
C ALA A 309 -1.81 -18.69 15.84
N LEU A 310 -2.11 -19.81 15.16
CA LEU A 310 -1.97 -21.16 15.65
C LEU A 310 -0.62 -21.79 15.31
N SER A 311 0.24 -21.08 14.57
CA SER A 311 1.56 -21.58 14.15
C SER A 311 2.43 -21.86 15.38
N ARG A 312 3.02 -23.06 15.41
CA ARG A 312 3.88 -23.53 16.51
C ARG A 312 5.36 -23.53 16.13
N ASN A 313 5.67 -23.52 14.86
CA ASN A 313 7.03 -23.45 14.32
C ASN A 313 7.10 -22.45 13.17
N VAL A 314 8.32 -22.06 12.82
CA VAL A 314 8.57 -21.03 11.79
C VAL A 314 8.19 -21.51 10.38
N GLU A 315 8.36 -22.81 10.09
CA GLU A 315 8.01 -23.38 8.79
C GLU A 315 6.51 -23.29 8.52
N MET A 316 5.69 -23.66 9.51
CA MET A 316 4.24 -23.49 9.46
C MET A 316 3.87 -22.01 9.29
N LEU A 317 4.58 -21.09 9.98
CA LEU A 317 4.34 -19.65 9.83
C LEU A 317 4.70 -19.16 8.44
N ILE A 318 5.80 -19.60 7.84
CA ILE A 318 6.19 -19.26 6.46
C ILE A 318 5.09 -19.68 5.48
N LEU A 319 4.64 -20.93 5.59
CA LEU A 319 3.60 -21.48 4.69
C LEU A 319 2.26 -20.73 4.86
N THR A 320 1.79 -20.59 6.10
CA THR A 320 0.51 -19.90 6.37
C THR A 320 0.58 -18.44 5.98
N ARG A 321 1.72 -17.76 6.16
CA ARG A 321 1.94 -16.37 5.74
C ARG A 321 1.93 -16.22 4.23
N PHE A 322 2.57 -17.13 3.50
CA PHE A 322 2.54 -17.15 2.03
C PHE A 322 1.11 -17.30 1.52
N LEU A 323 0.37 -18.30 2.03
CA LEU A 323 -1.02 -18.58 1.62
C LEU A 323 -1.98 -17.44 2.02
N ALA A 324 -1.82 -16.88 3.22
CA ALA A 324 -2.58 -15.72 3.66
C ALA A 324 -2.34 -14.51 2.74
N ALA A 325 -1.07 -14.22 2.42
CA ALA A 325 -0.73 -13.12 1.54
C ALA A 325 -1.24 -13.35 0.11
N PHE A 326 -1.18 -14.59 -0.40
CA PHE A 326 -1.74 -14.95 -1.70
C PHE A 326 -3.25 -14.68 -1.75
N ALA A 327 -4.00 -15.13 -0.75
CA ALA A 327 -5.45 -14.90 -0.70
C ALA A 327 -5.78 -13.41 -0.49
N VAL A 328 -5.22 -12.77 0.55
CA VAL A 328 -5.59 -11.39 0.95
C VAL A 328 -5.21 -10.36 -0.11
N SER A 329 -4.06 -10.53 -0.80
CA SER A 329 -3.63 -9.60 -1.86
C SER A 329 -4.58 -9.59 -3.06
N GLY A 330 -5.33 -10.66 -3.27
CA GLY A 330 -6.36 -10.74 -4.32
C GLY A 330 -7.63 -9.95 -4.04
N ILE A 331 -7.89 -9.56 -2.80
CA ILE A 331 -9.12 -8.83 -2.43
C ILE A 331 -9.13 -7.45 -3.09
N GLN A 332 -8.04 -6.72 -3.05
CA GLN A 332 -7.98 -5.35 -3.58
C GLN A 332 -8.29 -5.25 -5.07
N PRO A 333 -7.68 -6.02 -5.99
CA PRO A 333 -8.04 -5.97 -7.41
C PRO A 333 -9.49 -6.38 -7.67
N VAL A 334 -10.04 -7.35 -6.93
CA VAL A 334 -11.44 -7.75 -7.05
C VAL A 334 -12.38 -6.60 -6.66
N LEU A 335 -12.14 -5.92 -5.52
CA LEU A 335 -12.92 -4.76 -5.10
C LEU A 335 -12.79 -3.59 -6.09
N GLN A 336 -11.60 -3.33 -6.62
CA GLN A 336 -11.38 -2.31 -7.65
C GLN A 336 -12.14 -2.63 -8.93
N LEU A 337 -12.16 -3.88 -9.36
CA LEU A 337 -12.92 -4.31 -10.53
C LEU A 337 -14.44 -4.19 -10.30
N MET A 338 -14.93 -4.51 -9.10
CA MET A 338 -16.34 -4.28 -8.73
C MET A 338 -16.67 -2.78 -8.81
N LEU A 339 -15.79 -1.92 -8.30
CA LEU A 339 -15.96 -0.48 -8.32
C LEU A 339 -16.00 0.07 -9.76
N THR A 340 -15.12 -0.40 -10.66
CA THR A 340 -15.13 0.03 -12.07
C THR A 340 -16.38 -0.35 -12.82
N LYS A 341 -17.05 -1.46 -12.43
CA LYS A 341 -18.28 -1.93 -13.07
C LYS A 341 -19.50 -1.09 -12.73
N ILE A 342 -19.54 -0.45 -11.57
CA ILE A 342 -20.68 0.37 -11.13
C ILE A 342 -20.46 1.87 -11.35
N THR A 343 -19.27 2.27 -11.79
CA THR A 343 -18.90 3.68 -11.93
C THR A 343 -18.76 4.10 -13.39
N ARG A 344 -19.27 5.29 -13.69
CA ARG A 344 -19.10 5.91 -15.02
C ARG A 344 -17.61 6.17 -15.31
N PRO A 345 -17.16 5.98 -16.57
CA PRO A 345 -15.76 6.16 -16.94
C PRO A 345 -15.15 7.49 -16.51
N GLU A 346 -15.95 8.59 -16.58
CA GLU A 346 -15.51 9.95 -16.27
C GLU A 346 -15.22 10.15 -14.77
N LEU A 347 -15.85 9.36 -13.90
CA LEU A 347 -15.78 9.46 -12.45
C LEU A 347 -14.81 8.45 -11.81
N ARG A 348 -14.27 7.51 -12.58
CA ARG A 348 -13.41 6.43 -12.06
C ARG A 348 -12.23 6.95 -11.24
N GLY A 349 -11.59 8.05 -11.68
CA GLY A 349 -10.49 8.66 -10.95
C GLY A 349 -10.89 9.13 -9.54
N THR A 350 -12.07 9.72 -9.40
CA THR A 350 -12.62 10.18 -8.12
C THR A 350 -12.89 9.00 -7.17
N TYR A 351 -13.50 7.94 -7.68
CA TYR A 351 -13.82 6.74 -6.89
C TYR A 351 -12.57 5.97 -6.46
N PHE A 352 -11.55 5.85 -7.34
CA PHE A 352 -10.27 5.28 -6.96
C PHE A 352 -9.55 6.13 -5.90
N GLY A 353 -9.66 7.47 -5.99
CA GLY A 353 -9.16 8.36 -4.96
C GLY A 353 -9.82 8.11 -3.60
N TRP A 354 -11.15 7.98 -3.57
CA TRP A 354 -11.89 7.69 -2.33
C TRP A 354 -11.55 6.31 -1.75
N SER A 355 -11.52 5.26 -2.60
CA SER A 355 -11.16 3.92 -2.14
C SER A 355 -9.74 3.87 -1.55
N GLY A 356 -8.79 4.59 -2.16
CA GLY A 356 -7.44 4.74 -1.66
C GLY A 356 -7.37 5.48 -0.32
N SER A 357 -8.11 6.60 -0.19
CA SER A 357 -8.18 7.38 1.05
C SER A 357 -8.80 6.57 2.20
N ILE A 358 -9.88 5.84 1.94
CA ILE A 358 -10.55 4.99 2.93
C ILE A 358 -9.67 3.80 3.33
N ASN A 359 -8.99 3.19 2.38
CA ASN A 359 -8.00 2.14 2.67
C ASN A 359 -6.87 2.69 3.58
N THR A 360 -6.43 3.93 3.36
CA THR A 360 -5.42 4.58 4.21
C THR A 360 -5.98 4.91 5.60
N ALA A 361 -7.23 5.36 5.70
CA ALA A 361 -7.92 5.55 6.98
C ALA A 361 -8.01 4.24 7.79
N GLY A 362 -8.21 3.09 7.10
CA GLY A 362 -8.08 1.77 7.70
C GLY A 362 -6.74 1.54 8.40
N GLY A 363 -5.65 2.12 7.89
CA GLY A 363 -4.34 2.06 8.53
C GLY A 363 -4.25 2.82 9.87
N ILE A 364 -4.97 3.94 10.00
CA ILE A 364 -5.06 4.68 11.27
C ILE A 364 -5.85 3.85 12.29
N ILE A 365 -7.02 3.34 11.90
CA ILE A 365 -7.86 2.46 12.75
C ILE A 365 -7.07 1.22 13.18
N CYS A 366 -6.36 0.59 12.25
CA CYS A 366 -5.50 -0.55 12.50
C CYS A 366 -4.45 -0.28 13.57
N SER A 367 -3.84 0.91 13.57
CA SER A 367 -2.81 1.27 14.56
C SER A 367 -3.39 1.39 15.98
N PHE A 368 -4.61 1.90 16.13
CA PHE A 368 -5.30 1.91 17.43
C PHE A 368 -5.72 0.51 17.88
N LEU A 369 -6.37 -0.25 16.97
CA LEU A 369 -6.84 -1.60 17.28
C LEU A 369 -5.69 -2.53 17.64
N GLY A 370 -4.57 -2.46 16.90
CA GLY A 370 -3.45 -3.37 17.08
C GLY A 370 -2.84 -3.29 18.47
N GLY A 371 -2.61 -2.07 18.99
CA GLY A 371 -2.09 -1.87 20.35
C GLY A 371 -3.03 -2.38 21.42
N GLY A 372 -4.33 -2.09 21.31
CA GLY A 372 -5.33 -2.58 22.25
C GLY A 372 -5.46 -4.10 22.22
N VAL A 373 -5.44 -4.70 21.03
CA VAL A 373 -5.52 -6.16 20.88
C VAL A 373 -4.28 -6.86 21.45
N VAL A 374 -3.07 -6.33 21.19
CA VAL A 374 -1.85 -6.90 21.77
C VAL A 374 -1.88 -6.84 23.30
N TRP A 375 -2.31 -5.71 23.85
CA TRP A 375 -2.42 -5.53 25.29
C TRP A 375 -3.39 -6.52 25.95
N LEU A 376 -4.54 -6.80 25.30
CA LEU A 376 -5.60 -7.66 25.86
C LEU A 376 -5.39 -9.16 25.56
N SER A 377 -4.84 -9.50 24.40
CA SER A 377 -4.86 -10.88 23.87
C SER A 377 -3.48 -11.34 23.38
N GLY A 378 -2.44 -10.52 23.58
CA GLY A 378 -1.10 -10.81 23.09
C GLY A 378 -0.98 -10.71 21.56
N VAL A 379 0.21 -10.99 21.06
CA VAL A 379 0.52 -10.85 19.62
C VAL A 379 -0.31 -11.76 18.73
N ARG A 380 -0.62 -13.00 19.20
CA ARG A 380 -1.47 -13.96 18.45
C ARG A 380 -2.89 -13.46 18.25
N GLY A 381 -3.42 -12.66 19.21
CA GLY A 381 -4.73 -12.02 19.12
C GLY A 381 -4.87 -11.09 17.92
N VAL A 382 -3.79 -10.44 17.50
CA VAL A 382 -3.79 -9.55 16.32
C VAL A 382 -4.16 -10.28 15.03
N TYR A 383 -3.64 -11.49 14.85
CA TYR A 383 -3.92 -12.34 13.68
C TYR A 383 -5.34 -12.89 13.70
N LEU A 384 -5.83 -13.29 14.88
CA LEU A 384 -7.24 -13.70 15.06
C LEU A 384 -8.20 -12.55 14.80
N THR A 385 -7.88 -11.34 15.27
CA THR A 385 -8.67 -10.14 14.99
C THR A 385 -8.68 -9.81 13.50
N SER A 386 -7.54 -9.90 12.83
CA SER A 386 -7.49 -9.69 11.37
C SER A 386 -8.32 -10.74 10.62
N ALA A 387 -8.24 -12.01 11.01
CA ALA A 387 -9.08 -13.08 10.46
C ALA A 387 -10.57 -12.81 10.70
N LEU A 388 -10.95 -12.37 11.90
CA LEU A 388 -12.33 -12.01 12.22
C LEU A 388 -12.83 -10.85 11.35
N ILE A 389 -12.01 -9.82 11.12
CA ILE A 389 -12.37 -8.70 10.23
C ILE A 389 -12.62 -9.21 8.80
N LEU A 390 -11.80 -10.13 8.29
CA LEU A 390 -12.03 -10.74 6.97
C LEU A 390 -13.33 -11.55 6.93
N VAL A 391 -13.69 -12.26 8.00
CA VAL A 391 -14.98 -12.95 8.13
C VAL A 391 -16.14 -11.93 8.15
N LEU A 392 -15.99 -10.82 8.88
CA LEU A 392 -17.00 -9.76 8.94
C LEU A 392 -17.21 -9.04 7.60
N MET A 393 -16.29 -9.14 6.66
CA MET A 393 -16.50 -8.65 5.28
C MET A 393 -17.53 -9.50 4.52
N ILE A 394 -17.75 -10.77 4.90
CA ILE A 394 -18.67 -11.67 4.20
C ILE A 394 -20.13 -11.17 4.29
N PRO A 395 -20.70 -10.87 5.47
CA PRO A 395 -22.05 -10.31 5.55
C PRO A 395 -22.15 -8.93 4.88
N VAL A 396 -21.10 -8.09 4.91
CA VAL A 396 -21.08 -6.78 4.23
C VAL A 396 -21.06 -6.94 2.69
N MET A 397 -20.54 -8.05 2.17
CA MET A 397 -20.55 -8.34 0.74
C MET A 397 -21.99 -8.54 0.22
N LEU A 398 -22.91 -9.09 1.02
CA LEU A 398 -24.28 -9.39 0.60
C LEU A 398 -25.06 -8.14 0.16
N PRO A 399 -25.20 -7.08 1.00
CA PRO A 399 -25.84 -5.84 0.60
C PRO A 399 -25.13 -5.14 -0.56
N THR A 400 -23.80 -5.26 -0.65
CA THR A 400 -23.02 -4.74 -1.78
C THR A 400 -23.48 -5.38 -3.10
N VAL A 401 -23.57 -6.70 -3.15
CA VAL A 401 -23.98 -7.44 -4.35
C VAL A 401 -25.45 -7.18 -4.70
N LEU A 402 -26.33 -7.04 -3.70
CA LEU A 402 -27.74 -6.71 -3.89
C LEU A 402 -27.92 -5.29 -4.43
N ALA A 403 -27.20 -4.31 -3.87
CA ALA A 403 -27.21 -2.93 -4.35
C ALA A 403 -26.69 -2.83 -5.79
N MET A 404 -25.61 -3.55 -6.11
CA MET A 404 -25.09 -3.64 -7.48
C MET A 404 -26.12 -4.21 -8.46
N LYS A 405 -26.85 -5.27 -8.08
CA LYS A 405 -27.92 -5.83 -8.94
C LYS A 405 -29.02 -4.80 -9.22
N LYS A 406 -29.42 -4.05 -8.19
CA LYS A 406 -30.45 -3.02 -8.32
C LYS A 406 -30.05 -1.88 -9.25
N GLU A 407 -28.79 -1.46 -9.23
CA GLU A 407 -28.26 -0.44 -10.13
C GLU A 407 -28.09 -0.95 -11.59
N TYR A 408 -27.82 -2.25 -11.78
CA TYR A 408 -27.78 -2.87 -13.13
C TYR A 408 -29.16 -3.11 -13.75
N THR A 409 -30.22 -3.13 -12.95
CA THR A 409 -31.61 -3.35 -13.41
C THR A 409 -32.37 -2.05 -13.71
N VAL A 410 -31.72 -0.88 -13.65
CA VAL A 410 -32.30 0.35 -14.24
C VAL A 410 -32.34 0.17 -15.75
N PRO A 411 -33.51 0.22 -16.40
CA PRO A 411 -33.69 -0.20 -17.78
C PRO A 411 -32.84 0.64 -18.74
N ALA A 412 -32.35 -0.03 -19.79
CA ALA A 412 -31.78 0.62 -20.97
C ALA A 412 -32.79 1.54 -21.71
N ASP A 413 -34.02 1.60 -21.27
CA ASP A 413 -35.11 2.44 -21.82
C ASP A 413 -34.92 3.94 -21.53
N ALA A 414 -34.13 4.32 -20.54
CA ALA A 414 -33.85 5.74 -20.28
C ALA A 414 -32.86 6.36 -21.28
N THR A 415 -32.06 5.55 -21.98
CA THR A 415 -31.13 6.03 -23.02
C THR A 415 -31.69 6.06 -24.42
N GLY A 416 -32.89 5.50 -24.63
CA GLY A 416 -33.54 5.43 -25.94
C GLY A 416 -34.40 6.64 -26.31
N LYS A 417 -34.79 7.48 -25.35
CA LYS A 417 -35.61 8.67 -25.64
C LYS A 417 -34.83 9.92 -25.99
N ASP A 418 -33.63 10.08 -25.37
CA ASP A 418 -32.83 11.30 -25.58
C ASP A 418 -32.05 11.33 -26.92
N LEU A 419 -31.96 10.18 -27.62
CA LEU A 419 -31.32 10.11 -28.94
C LEU A 419 -32.27 10.34 -30.14
N LYS A 420 -33.57 10.41 -29.93
CA LYS A 420 -34.56 10.72 -30.99
C LYS A 420 -34.96 12.19 -31.07
N GLU A 421 -34.66 12.99 -30.05
CA GLU A 421 -34.92 14.45 -30.07
C GLU A 421 -33.70 15.30 -30.51
N ALA A 422 -32.58 14.65 -30.83
CA ALA A 422 -31.38 15.33 -31.32
C ALA A 422 -31.03 15.01 -32.79
N LYS A 423 -32.07 14.68 -33.61
CA LYS A 423 -31.93 14.63 -35.08
C LYS A 423 -32.74 15.74 -35.75
#